data_8041378734fa3f0974128c863961574b
#
_entry.id   8041378734fa3f0974128c863961574b
#
_cell.length_a   1.000
_cell.length_b   1.000
_cell.length_c   1.000
_cell.angle_alpha   90.00
_cell.angle_beta   90.00
_cell.angle_gamma   90.00
#
_symmetry.space_group_name_H-M   'P 1'
#
loop_
_entity.id
_entity.type
_entity.pdbx_description
1 polymer ?
#
loop_
_entity_poly.entity_id
_entity_poly.type
_entity_poly.pdbx_seq_one_letter_code
_entity_poly.pdbx_strand_id
1 'polypeptide(L)' 'MPITKRDQNRIKELKKEIPFYGEVSTSESKEKESYKRLVIDLKMELKSLEEKIKK' A
#
# COMPACT_ATOMS: atom_id res chain seq x y z
N MET A 1 12.26 -2.25 18.79
CA MET A 1 12.66 -3.41 17.98
C MET A 1 12.74 -3.05 16.52
N PRO A 2 13.80 -3.46 15.87
CA PRO A 2 13.87 -3.24 14.41
C PRO A 2 12.80 -4.10 13.73
N ILE A 3 12.33 -3.61 12.60
CA ILE A 3 11.34 -4.37 11.83
C ILE A 3 12.00 -5.60 11.21
N THR A 4 11.20 -6.62 10.99
CA THR A 4 11.70 -7.84 10.38
C THR A 4 11.95 -7.62 8.89
N LYS A 5 12.75 -8.52 8.32
CA LYS A 5 13.00 -8.48 6.89
C LYS A 5 11.70 -8.62 6.10
N ARG A 6 10.78 -9.41 6.63
CA ARG A 6 9.47 -9.60 6.02
C ARG A 6 8.70 -8.28 5.95
N ASP A 7 8.72 -7.51 7.03
CA ASP A 7 8.06 -6.21 7.07
C ASP A 7 8.69 -5.24 6.08
N GLN A 8 10.02 -5.24 5.99
CA GLN A 8 10.73 -4.39 5.03
C GLN A 8 10.33 -4.72 3.60
N ASN A 9 10.26 -6.01 3.28
CA ASN A 9 9.85 -6.44 1.94
C ASN A 9 8.41 -6.03 1.66
N ARG A 10 7.54 -6.14 2.66
CA ARG A 10 6.14 -5.73 2.51
C ARG A 10 6.02 -4.24 2.23
N ILE A 11 6.80 -3.44 2.94
CA ILE A 11 6.81 -1.99 2.71
C ILE A 11 7.23 -1.67 1.28
N LYS A 12 8.26 -2.35 0.79
CA LYS A 12 8.69 -2.15 -0.59
C LYS A 12 7.59 -2.50 -1.59
N GLU A 13 6.91 -3.60 -1.36
CA GLU A 13 5.80 -4.02 -2.22
C GLU A 13 4.67 -2.99 -2.20
N LEU A 14 4.31 -2.53 -1.01
CA LEU A 14 3.24 -1.54 -0.87
C LEU A 14 3.59 -0.24 -1.59
N LYS A 15 4.84 0.20 -1.47
CA LYS A 15 5.29 1.42 -2.13
C LYS A 15 5.26 1.29 -3.65
N LYS A 16 5.36 0.08 -4.17
CA LYS A 16 5.23 -0.18 -5.60
C LYS A 16 3.78 -0.26 -6.02
N GLU A 17 2.98 -0.98 -5.24
CA GLU A 17 1.59 -1.26 -5.59
C GLU A 17 0.68 -0.03 -5.47
N ILE A 18 0.90 0.77 -4.44
CA ILE A 18 0.05 1.94 -4.20
C ILE A 18 -0.01 2.87 -5.41
N PRO A 19 1.13 3.33 -5.97
CA PRO A 19 1.06 4.20 -7.15
C PRO A 19 0.50 3.47 -8.38
N PHE A 20 0.78 2.18 -8.51
CA PHE A 20 0.28 1.40 -9.63
C PHE A 20 -1.25 1.32 -9.60
N TYR A 21 -1.80 0.89 -8.47
CA TYR A 21 -3.25 0.77 -8.33
C TYR A 21 -3.92 2.14 -8.27
N GLY A 22 -3.20 3.15 -7.79
CA GLY A 22 -3.70 4.51 -7.80
C GLY A 22 -3.99 4.99 -9.21
N GLU A 23 -3.11 4.70 -10.15
CA GLU A 23 -3.32 5.04 -11.56
C GLU A 23 -4.51 4.28 -12.13
N VAL A 24 -4.60 2.99 -11.82
CA VAL A 24 -5.71 2.17 -12.31
C VAL A 24 -7.04 2.70 -11.77
N SER A 25 -7.06 3.16 -10.52
CA SER A 25 -8.30 3.64 -9.92
C SER A 25 -8.78 4.97 -10.51
N THR A 26 -7.89 5.72 -11.18
CA THR A 26 -8.26 6.96 -11.84
C THR A 26 -8.63 6.78 -13.29
N SER A 27 -8.33 5.62 -13.87
CA SER A 27 -8.68 5.34 -15.25
C SER A 27 -10.17 4.98 -15.35
N GLU A 28 -10.71 5.10 -16.57
CA GLU A 28 -12.11 4.75 -16.80
C GLU A 28 -12.26 3.24 -16.94
N SER A 29 -12.30 2.54 -15.83
CA SER A 29 -12.53 1.11 -15.83
C SER A 29 -13.70 0.78 -14.92
N LYS A 30 -14.35 -0.34 -15.20
CA LYS A 30 -15.48 -0.78 -14.39
C LYS A 30 -15.07 -1.17 -12.99
N GLU A 31 -13.80 -1.45 -12.81
CA GLU A 31 -13.26 -1.93 -11.53
C GLU A 31 -12.57 -0.83 -10.72
N LYS A 32 -12.69 0.42 -11.16
CA LYS A 32 -12.00 1.53 -10.48
C LYS A 32 -12.37 1.64 -8.99
N GLU A 33 -13.61 1.35 -8.65
CA GLU A 33 -14.04 1.43 -7.26
C GLU A 33 -13.39 0.36 -6.41
N SER A 34 -13.25 -0.84 -6.95
CA SER A 34 -12.55 -1.92 -6.24
C SER A 34 -11.09 -1.56 -6.01
N TYR A 35 -10.46 -1.01 -7.03
CA TYR A 35 -9.06 -0.58 -6.91
C TYR A 35 -8.91 0.58 -5.94
N LYS A 36 -9.88 1.48 -5.91
CA LYS A 36 -9.87 2.58 -4.94
C LYS A 36 -9.81 2.04 -3.51
N ARG A 37 -10.66 1.07 -3.21
CA ARG A 37 -10.70 0.46 -1.90
C ARG A 37 -9.38 -0.24 -1.58
N LEU A 38 -8.87 -0.96 -2.57
CA LEU A 38 -7.60 -1.65 -2.41
C LEU A 38 -6.48 -0.68 -2.08
N VAL A 39 -6.44 0.45 -2.77
CA VAL A 39 -5.42 1.48 -2.52
C VAL A 39 -5.52 2.00 -1.09
N ILE A 40 -6.74 2.24 -0.62
CA ILE A 40 -6.95 2.72 0.75
C ILE A 40 -6.41 1.70 1.75
N ASP A 41 -6.74 0.42 1.55
CA ASP A 41 -6.26 -0.63 2.43
C ASP A 41 -4.74 -0.73 2.42
N LEU A 42 -4.14 -0.65 1.23
CA LEU A 42 -2.69 -0.71 1.11
C LEU A 42 -2.02 0.47 1.82
N LYS A 43 -2.60 1.65 1.69
CA LYS A 43 -2.07 2.84 2.37
C LYS A 43 -2.15 2.70 3.88
N MET A 44 -3.24 2.15 4.38
CA MET A 44 -3.40 1.94 5.82
C MET A 44 -2.39 0.93 6.34
N GLU A 45 -2.18 -0.14 5.61
CA GLU A 45 -1.19 -1.13 5.98
C GLU A 45 0.21 -0.54 5.99
N LEU A 46 0.54 0.22 4.96
CA LEU A 46 1.85 0.87 4.88
C LEU A 46 2.06 1.82 6.04
N LYS A 47 1.06 2.61 6.36
CA LYS A 47 1.15 3.54 7.47
C LYS A 47 1.39 2.81 8.79
N SER A 48 0.69 1.71 8.99
CA SER A 48 0.84 0.91 10.21
C SER A 48 2.27 0.38 10.33
N LEU A 49 2.82 -0.11 9.22
CA LEU A 49 4.18 -0.62 9.21
C LEU A 49 5.21 0.49 9.45
N GLU A 50 4.98 1.65 8.85
CA GLU A 50 5.89 2.78 9.04
C GLU A 50 5.89 3.28 10.49
N GLU A 51 4.75 3.22 11.15
CA GLU A 51 4.67 3.62 12.55
C GLU A 51 5.49 2.69 13.44
N LYS A 52 5.56 1.42 13.09
CA LYS A 52 6.40 0.47 13.82
C LYS A 52 7.87 0.82 13.72
N ILE A 53 8.28 1.34 12.57
CA ILE A 53 9.67 1.72 12.35
C ILE A 53 10.05 2.95 13.17
N LYS A 54 9.12 3.88 13.31
CA LYS A 54 9.38 5.13 14.02
C LYS A 54 9.57 4.96 15.51
N LYS A 55 9.25 3.82 16.05
CA LYS A 55 9.54 3.53 17.43
C LYS A 55 10.88 2.81 17.53
#